data_e9288c8a5059b779204d60118ab8cb26
#
_entry.id   e9288c8a5059b779204d60118ab8cb26
#
_cell.length_a   1.000
_cell.length_b   1.000
_cell.length_c   1.000
_cell.angle_alpha   90.00
_cell.angle_beta   90.00
_cell.angle_gamma   90.00
#
_symmetry.space_group_name_H-M   'P 1'
#
loop_
_entity.id
_entity.type
_entity.pdbx_description
1 polymer ?
#
loop_
_entity_poly.entity_id
_entity_poly.type
_entity_poly.pdbx_seq_one_letter_code
_entity_poly.pdbx_strand_id
1 'polypeptide(L)'
;MSLFAVVFLFATITGCATYGKGTMMVGPHLSSKNYDGARAEIEKSIKNDGKDRLLYYMEIGLIDHLSGKYQASNSALKMAARIGEELETTRASDALKVALTSPRSGAYRGTQFERAFIHYYKTLNYSLLAVESPAERQTYLEGARIEARQVDIMLTALQNEKGNYKDVEDNEGKLFSKLMKIFDALQGRTLDENWLVYREDAYIRYTTGLTYESNGEFDDARIAYQQAAALYEKGYAKQYSLGSKITAQAWFDTIRMMKRAGGFENEWPDLAEKKLSEALRERLKDFTPDTAQLVVITHVGMIPKRKEMNIQLTLDLHQQDLVLRPFLTGTPQERKDQSAWFHAMYSDKGLLGLISNYQSRGLHGALDGLRSKRVGIGPVWKLAESIKLPQALSGLGARVTVPYYSPHPDHFLQTDLWLDGQKQQPMIKAESLAQLALQEQLLGADKDLKMALARELSKSMACELLPHVLAIKACQVLGAVISQAETRNWLTLPHTISVQRIPVTPGKHIVRLSTRRTNNRGLYHESEQDIEVKKGNIVILRERVLPSAAAGVTTAVNTF
;
A
#
# COMPACT_ATOMS: atom_id res chain seq x y z
N MET A 1 -15.44 -17.19 -44.66
CA MET A 1 -14.85 -16.05 -43.94
C MET A 1 -13.35 -16.14 -44.12
N SER A 2 -12.74 -15.17 -44.78
CA SER A 2 -11.36 -15.25 -45.25
C SER A 2 -10.38 -15.07 -44.08
N LEU A 3 -9.21 -15.69 -44.20
CA LEU A 3 -8.06 -15.57 -43.30
C LEU A 3 -7.73 -14.09 -42.96
N PHE A 4 -8.06 -13.17 -43.89
CA PHE A 4 -7.94 -11.72 -43.73
C PHE A 4 -8.83 -11.12 -42.63
N ALA A 5 -10.04 -11.66 -42.42
CA ALA A 5 -10.95 -11.17 -41.38
C ALA A 5 -10.47 -11.57 -39.97
N VAL A 6 -9.80 -12.72 -39.83
CA VAL A 6 -9.22 -13.19 -38.58
C VAL A 6 -7.94 -12.38 -38.25
N VAL A 7 -7.11 -12.07 -39.26
CA VAL A 7 -5.90 -11.23 -39.07
C VAL A 7 -6.29 -9.78 -38.74
N PHE A 8 -7.36 -9.24 -39.34
CA PHE A 8 -7.82 -7.88 -39.02
C PHE A 8 -8.44 -7.79 -37.62
N LEU A 9 -9.08 -8.87 -37.12
CA LEU A 9 -9.57 -8.94 -35.73
C LEU A 9 -8.41 -8.98 -34.71
N PHE A 10 -7.28 -9.59 -35.06
CA PHE A 10 -6.06 -9.59 -34.23
C PHE A 10 -5.34 -8.24 -34.20
N ALA A 11 -5.43 -7.45 -35.26
CA ALA A 11 -4.80 -6.12 -35.34
C ALA A 11 -5.51 -5.05 -34.52
N THR A 12 -6.79 -5.24 -34.18
CA THR A 12 -7.56 -4.30 -33.34
C THR A 12 -7.46 -4.58 -31.83
N ILE A 13 -6.79 -5.67 -31.41
CA ILE A 13 -6.57 -6.03 -30.00
C ILE A 13 -5.33 -5.33 -29.39
N THR A 14 -4.66 -4.48 -30.17
CA THR A 14 -3.57 -3.65 -29.67
C THR A 14 -4.15 -2.48 -28.88
N GLY A 15 -4.42 -2.67 -27.58
CA GLY A 15 -4.54 -1.46 -26.81
C GLY A 15 -5.48 -1.36 -25.65
N CYS A 16 -5.71 -2.39 -24.87
CA CYS A 16 -5.99 -2.13 -23.47
C CYS A 16 -4.63 -1.97 -22.77
N ALA A 17 -4.07 -0.76 -22.84
CA ALA A 17 -2.95 -0.41 -21.97
C ALA A 17 -3.42 -0.68 -20.54
N THR A 18 -2.80 -1.66 -19.86
CA THR A 18 -3.06 -1.88 -18.44
C THR A 18 -2.72 -0.59 -17.70
N TYR A 19 -3.45 -0.24 -16.63
CA TYR A 19 -3.19 0.94 -15.80
C TYR A 19 -1.69 1.11 -15.52
N GLY A 20 -0.99 0.01 -15.18
CA GLY A 20 0.46 0.03 -14.93
C GLY A 20 1.33 0.40 -16.14
N LYS A 21 0.87 0.19 -17.39
CA LYS A 21 1.58 0.66 -18.60
C LYS A 21 1.28 2.13 -18.87
N GLY A 22 0.02 2.55 -18.73
CA GLY A 22 -0.40 3.92 -18.95
C GLY A 22 0.20 4.92 -17.97
N THR A 23 0.57 4.48 -16.76
CA THR A 23 1.14 5.33 -15.70
C THR A 23 2.64 5.09 -15.47
N MET A 24 3.32 4.45 -16.41
CA MET A 24 4.72 4.05 -16.25
C MET A 24 5.67 5.25 -16.06
N MET A 25 5.37 6.39 -16.69
CA MET A 25 6.20 7.58 -16.64
C MET A 25 5.93 8.50 -15.44
N VAL A 26 4.90 8.23 -14.63
CA VAL A 26 4.59 9.06 -13.45
C VAL A 26 5.77 9.10 -12.47
N GLY A 27 6.37 7.95 -12.13
CA GLY A 27 7.53 7.88 -11.24
C GLY A 27 8.74 8.68 -11.75
N PRO A 28 9.20 8.47 -12.98
CA PRO A 28 10.26 9.28 -13.61
C PRO A 28 9.99 10.79 -13.58
N HIS A 29 8.77 11.21 -13.92
CA HIS A 29 8.37 12.63 -13.85
C HIS A 29 8.45 13.18 -12.42
N LEU A 30 7.94 12.45 -11.44
CA LEU A 30 8.04 12.86 -10.03
C LEU A 30 9.50 12.94 -9.55
N SER A 31 10.35 11.99 -9.94
CA SER A 31 11.77 11.96 -9.59
C SER A 31 12.54 13.16 -10.16
N SER A 32 12.15 13.64 -11.33
CA SER A 32 12.71 14.86 -11.95
C SER A 32 12.00 16.15 -11.53
N LYS A 33 11.07 16.09 -10.58
CA LYS A 33 10.21 17.21 -10.14
C LYS A 33 9.37 17.82 -11.30
N ASN A 34 9.16 17.07 -12.38
CA ASN A 34 8.28 17.45 -13.49
C ASN A 34 6.82 17.09 -13.15
N TYR A 35 6.21 17.88 -12.28
CA TYR A 35 4.84 17.63 -11.79
C TYR A 35 3.79 17.79 -12.88
N ASP A 36 3.99 18.71 -13.82
CA ASP A 36 3.07 18.90 -14.96
C ASP A 36 3.12 17.70 -15.90
N GLY A 37 4.30 17.13 -16.14
CA GLY A 37 4.47 15.86 -16.88
C GLY A 37 3.81 14.68 -16.18
N ALA A 38 3.95 14.57 -14.85
CA ALA A 38 3.29 13.54 -14.06
C ALA A 38 1.76 13.68 -14.15
N ARG A 39 1.24 14.90 -14.05
CA ARG A 39 -0.19 15.21 -14.19
C ARG A 39 -0.73 14.84 -15.57
N ALA A 40 -0.04 15.26 -16.63
CA ALA A 40 -0.42 14.94 -18.01
C ALA A 40 -0.48 13.44 -18.27
N GLU A 41 0.45 12.66 -17.68
CA GLU A 41 0.44 11.20 -17.79
C GLU A 41 -0.77 10.57 -17.10
N ILE A 42 -1.18 11.08 -15.93
CA ILE A 42 -2.41 10.65 -15.25
C ILE A 42 -3.64 11.01 -16.08
N GLU A 43 -3.77 12.25 -16.54
CA GLU A 43 -4.91 12.73 -17.34
C GLU A 43 -5.08 11.96 -18.66
N LYS A 44 -3.97 11.54 -19.27
CA LYS A 44 -3.97 10.67 -20.45
C LYS A 44 -4.42 9.24 -20.13
N SER A 45 -4.05 8.71 -18.96
CA SER A 45 -4.20 7.30 -18.60
C SER A 45 -5.49 7.00 -17.84
N ILE A 46 -6.02 7.98 -17.11
CA ILE A 46 -7.18 7.84 -16.22
C ILE A 46 -8.15 8.99 -16.52
N LYS A 47 -9.43 8.67 -16.67
CA LYS A 47 -10.45 9.69 -16.85
C LYS A 47 -10.99 10.18 -15.50
N ASN A 48 -11.34 11.47 -15.44
CA ASN A 48 -11.93 12.12 -14.26
C ASN A 48 -13.42 11.77 -14.07
N ASP A 49 -14.00 11.02 -14.98
CA ASP A 49 -15.37 10.50 -14.94
C ASP A 49 -15.40 8.97 -14.97
N GLY A 50 -16.57 8.38 -14.79
CA GLY A 50 -16.75 6.93 -14.89
C GLY A 50 -16.10 6.13 -13.77
N LYS A 51 -15.58 4.95 -14.13
CA LYS A 51 -15.16 3.92 -13.17
C LYS A 51 -13.84 4.21 -12.45
N ASP A 52 -12.99 5.04 -13.00
CA ASP A 52 -11.65 5.35 -12.45
C ASP A 52 -11.60 6.73 -11.78
N ARG A 53 -12.74 7.43 -11.67
CA ARG A 53 -12.83 8.82 -11.16
C ARG A 53 -12.25 8.99 -9.75
N LEU A 54 -12.45 8.04 -8.83
CA LEU A 54 -11.85 8.09 -7.51
C LEU A 54 -10.33 8.10 -7.60
N LEU A 55 -9.75 7.16 -8.35
CA LEU A 55 -8.31 7.05 -8.52
C LEU A 55 -7.72 8.30 -9.20
N TYR A 56 -8.42 8.84 -10.20
CA TYR A 56 -8.01 10.09 -10.85
C TYR A 56 -7.83 11.23 -9.83
N TYR A 57 -8.85 11.48 -9.00
CA TYR A 57 -8.78 12.58 -8.02
C TYR A 57 -7.77 12.33 -6.90
N MET A 58 -7.52 11.08 -6.53
CA MET A 58 -6.48 10.71 -5.58
C MET A 58 -5.08 10.99 -6.15
N GLU A 59 -4.80 10.58 -7.40
CA GLU A 59 -3.53 10.80 -8.07
C GLU A 59 -3.25 12.28 -8.32
N ILE A 60 -4.23 13.02 -8.87
CA ILE A 60 -4.12 14.46 -9.10
C ILE A 60 -3.93 15.23 -7.79
N GLY A 61 -4.70 14.87 -6.76
CA GLY A 61 -4.58 15.50 -5.45
C GLY A 61 -3.17 15.36 -4.88
N LEU A 62 -2.56 14.18 -5.01
CA LEU A 62 -1.21 13.98 -4.48
C LEU A 62 -0.12 14.64 -5.37
N ILE A 63 -0.28 14.69 -6.68
CA ILE A 63 0.62 15.43 -7.56
C ILE A 63 0.58 16.93 -7.25
N ASP A 64 -0.62 17.50 -7.05
CA ASP A 64 -0.79 18.90 -6.63
C ASP A 64 -0.17 19.17 -5.25
N HIS A 65 -0.32 18.24 -4.29
CA HIS A 65 0.38 18.29 -3.00
C HIS A 65 1.90 18.36 -3.18
N LEU A 66 2.46 17.47 -4.02
CA LEU A 66 3.91 17.39 -4.25
C LEU A 66 4.45 18.64 -4.93
N SER A 67 3.65 19.30 -5.77
CA SER A 67 4.00 20.54 -6.45
C SER A 67 3.81 21.82 -5.60
N GLY A 68 3.38 21.69 -4.33
CA GLY A 68 3.09 22.82 -3.44
C GLY A 68 1.73 23.49 -3.68
N LYS A 69 0.91 22.99 -4.61
CA LYS A 69 -0.43 23.53 -4.91
C LYS A 69 -1.46 22.99 -3.91
N TYR A 70 -1.27 23.27 -2.60
CA TYR A 70 -2.03 22.63 -1.52
C TYR A 70 -3.54 22.88 -1.56
N GLN A 71 -4.00 24.07 -2.00
CA GLN A 71 -5.43 24.36 -2.16
C GLN A 71 -6.05 23.54 -3.29
N ALA A 72 -5.36 23.40 -4.44
CA ALA A 72 -5.79 22.57 -5.56
C ALA A 72 -5.82 21.09 -5.15
N SER A 73 -4.78 20.64 -4.43
CA SER A 73 -4.73 19.31 -3.84
C SER A 73 -5.94 19.03 -2.94
N ASN A 74 -6.27 19.94 -2.02
CA ASN A 74 -7.44 19.81 -1.14
C ASN A 74 -8.75 19.74 -1.93
N SER A 75 -8.87 20.50 -3.02
CA SER A 75 -10.05 20.46 -3.91
C SER A 75 -10.20 19.09 -4.59
N ALA A 76 -9.12 18.54 -5.14
CA ALA A 76 -9.11 17.21 -5.74
C ALA A 76 -9.39 16.11 -4.71
N LEU A 77 -8.72 16.14 -3.55
CA LEU A 77 -8.91 15.15 -2.49
C LEU A 77 -10.30 15.22 -1.85
N LYS A 78 -10.93 16.40 -1.78
CA LYS A 78 -12.35 16.54 -1.38
C LYS A 78 -13.28 15.81 -2.35
N MET A 79 -13.01 15.90 -3.66
CA MET A 79 -13.77 15.14 -4.65
C MET A 79 -13.54 13.63 -4.47
N ALA A 80 -12.29 13.20 -4.22
CA ALA A 80 -11.98 11.80 -3.95
C ALA A 80 -12.73 11.27 -2.71
N ALA A 81 -12.74 12.02 -1.60
CA ALA A 81 -13.47 11.64 -0.38
C ALA A 81 -14.96 11.44 -0.66
N ARG A 82 -15.61 12.41 -1.32
CA ARG A 82 -17.04 12.32 -1.69
C ARG A 82 -17.33 11.11 -2.57
N ILE A 83 -16.52 10.86 -3.60
CA ILE A 83 -16.69 9.71 -4.49
C ILE A 83 -16.49 8.40 -3.70
N GLY A 84 -15.53 8.35 -2.77
CA GLY A 84 -15.32 7.21 -1.89
C GLY A 84 -16.57 6.87 -1.08
N GLU A 85 -17.21 7.85 -0.46
CA GLU A 85 -18.47 7.70 0.30
C GLU A 85 -19.63 7.24 -0.61
N GLU A 86 -19.80 7.83 -1.80
CA GLU A 86 -20.81 7.40 -2.79
C GLU A 86 -20.65 5.93 -3.15
N LEU A 87 -19.40 5.46 -3.31
CA LEU A 87 -19.11 4.08 -3.70
C LEU A 87 -19.32 3.08 -2.56
N GLU A 88 -19.28 3.48 -1.29
CA GLU A 88 -19.61 2.59 -0.16
C GLU A 88 -21.07 2.18 -0.14
N THR A 89 -21.96 3.09 -0.49
CA THR A 89 -23.41 2.86 -0.46
C THR A 89 -23.91 1.99 -1.61
N THR A 90 -23.05 1.66 -2.61
CA THR A 90 -23.43 0.83 -3.77
C THR A 90 -23.67 -0.63 -3.35
N ARG A 91 -24.77 -1.22 -3.84
CA ARG A 91 -25.27 -2.54 -3.44
C ARG A 91 -24.27 -3.68 -3.73
N ALA A 92 -24.22 -4.66 -2.82
CA ALA A 92 -23.39 -5.86 -2.96
C ALA A 92 -23.66 -6.66 -4.25
N SER A 93 -24.88 -6.61 -4.80
CA SER A 93 -25.27 -7.24 -6.07
C SER A 93 -24.45 -6.74 -7.27
N ASP A 94 -24.14 -5.42 -7.30
CA ASP A 94 -23.36 -4.84 -8.40
C ASP A 94 -21.88 -5.23 -8.29
N ALA A 95 -21.36 -5.36 -7.06
CA ALA A 95 -20.02 -5.85 -6.82
C ALA A 95 -19.82 -7.29 -7.30
N LEU A 96 -20.80 -8.18 -7.07
CA LEU A 96 -20.75 -9.56 -7.53
C LEU A 96 -20.80 -9.66 -9.07
N LYS A 97 -21.69 -8.89 -9.72
CA LYS A 97 -21.78 -8.84 -11.19
C LYS A 97 -20.45 -8.41 -11.82
N VAL A 98 -19.83 -7.36 -11.28
CA VAL A 98 -18.53 -6.87 -11.73
C VAL A 98 -17.42 -7.91 -11.53
N ALA A 99 -17.41 -8.57 -10.37
CA ALA A 99 -16.42 -9.59 -10.04
C ALA A 99 -16.49 -10.79 -11.00
N LEU A 100 -17.69 -11.15 -11.48
CA LEU A 100 -17.88 -12.25 -12.44
C LEU A 100 -17.54 -11.85 -13.90
N THR A 101 -17.63 -10.58 -14.25
CA THR A 101 -17.31 -10.11 -15.62
C THR A 101 -15.84 -9.74 -15.78
N SER A 102 -15.38 -8.71 -15.08
CA SER A 102 -13.99 -8.28 -14.97
C SER A 102 -13.84 -7.32 -13.79
N PRO A 103 -12.87 -7.50 -12.87
CA PRO A 103 -12.66 -6.56 -11.77
C PRO A 103 -12.42 -5.13 -12.26
N ARG A 104 -11.78 -4.98 -13.41
CA ARG A 104 -11.51 -3.67 -14.02
C ARG A 104 -12.70 -3.03 -14.73
N SER A 105 -13.79 -3.75 -14.93
CA SER A 105 -15.02 -3.16 -15.51
C SER A 105 -15.79 -2.32 -14.50
N GLY A 106 -15.62 -2.60 -13.21
CA GLY A 106 -16.25 -1.87 -12.12
C GLY A 106 -15.52 -0.60 -11.69
N ALA A 107 -16.22 0.21 -10.88
CA ALA A 107 -15.64 1.39 -10.28
C ALA A 107 -14.49 1.02 -9.33
N TYR A 108 -13.39 1.76 -9.40
CA TYR A 108 -12.32 1.67 -8.42
C TYR A 108 -12.81 2.25 -7.09
N ARG A 109 -12.75 1.45 -6.01
CA ARG A 109 -13.30 1.83 -4.71
C ARG A 109 -12.23 2.31 -3.72
N GLY A 110 -10.95 2.12 -4.06
CA GLY A 110 -9.86 2.31 -3.12
C GLY A 110 -9.87 1.29 -1.99
N THR A 111 -8.73 1.12 -1.35
CA THR A 111 -8.61 0.34 -0.13
C THR A 111 -8.94 1.19 1.10
N GLN A 112 -9.18 0.58 2.26
CA GLN A 112 -9.50 1.33 3.48
C GLN A 112 -8.37 2.30 3.87
N PHE A 113 -7.11 1.84 3.79
CA PHE A 113 -5.97 2.72 4.09
C PHE A 113 -5.82 3.85 3.07
N GLU A 114 -6.01 3.60 1.75
CA GLU A 114 -5.96 4.66 0.75
C GLU A 114 -6.99 5.77 1.04
N ARG A 115 -8.17 5.39 1.46
CA ARG A 115 -9.23 6.34 1.83
C ARG A 115 -8.90 7.13 3.09
N ALA A 116 -8.28 6.51 4.09
CA ALA A 116 -7.77 7.22 5.27
C ALA A 116 -6.68 8.23 4.88
N PHE A 117 -5.80 7.86 3.94
CA PHE A 117 -4.74 8.75 3.47
C PHE A 117 -5.25 9.94 2.64
N ILE A 118 -6.48 9.92 2.09
CA ILE A 118 -7.11 11.13 1.51
C ILE A 118 -7.19 12.22 2.59
N HIS A 119 -7.73 11.91 3.76
CA HIS A 119 -7.88 12.86 4.87
C HIS A 119 -6.52 13.25 5.48
N TYR A 120 -5.59 12.31 5.59
CA TYR A 120 -4.21 12.59 6.00
C TYR A 120 -3.58 13.68 5.13
N TYR A 121 -3.63 13.56 3.79
CA TYR A 121 -3.05 14.57 2.90
C TYR A 121 -3.80 15.90 2.94
N LYS A 122 -5.12 15.91 3.12
CA LYS A 122 -5.87 17.15 3.34
C LYS A 122 -5.45 17.83 4.63
N THR A 123 -5.31 17.09 5.73
CA THR A 123 -4.80 17.62 7.01
C THR A 123 -3.41 18.21 6.86
N LEU A 124 -2.51 17.46 6.19
CA LEU A 124 -1.13 17.91 5.96
C LEU A 124 -1.09 19.16 5.07
N ASN A 125 -1.89 19.24 4.01
CA ASN A 125 -2.01 20.43 3.16
C ASN A 125 -2.40 21.66 3.95
N TYR A 126 -3.43 21.56 4.79
CA TYR A 126 -3.86 22.67 5.64
C TYR A 126 -2.76 23.08 6.64
N SER A 127 -2.05 22.12 7.21
CA SER A 127 -0.93 22.39 8.11
C SER A 127 0.21 23.13 7.41
N LEU A 128 0.52 22.77 6.15
CA LEU A 128 1.53 23.43 5.34
C LEU A 128 1.10 24.84 4.92
N LEU A 129 -0.16 25.02 4.51
CA LEU A 129 -0.73 26.35 4.24
C LEU A 129 -0.66 27.28 5.45
N ALA A 130 -0.87 26.73 6.66
CA ALA A 130 -0.73 27.50 7.91
C ALA A 130 0.70 27.97 8.16
N VAL A 131 1.71 27.29 7.64
CA VAL A 131 3.11 27.72 7.66
C VAL A 131 3.40 28.77 6.59
N GLU A 132 2.91 28.56 5.36
CA GLU A 132 3.15 29.46 4.22
C GLU A 132 2.40 30.80 4.33
N SER A 133 1.24 30.81 4.98
CA SER A 133 0.36 31.98 5.08
C SER A 133 0.11 32.38 6.55
N PRO A 134 1.06 33.05 7.21
CA PRO A 134 0.93 33.42 8.63
C PRO A 134 -0.32 34.26 8.95
N ALA A 135 -0.78 35.08 8.01
CA ALA A 135 -1.98 35.90 8.19
C ALA A 135 -3.28 35.07 8.27
N GLU A 136 -3.33 33.93 7.57
CA GLU A 136 -4.48 33.02 7.54
C GLU A 136 -4.24 31.74 8.36
N ARG A 137 -3.15 31.71 9.14
CA ARG A 137 -2.70 30.55 9.89
C ARG A 137 -3.84 29.86 10.65
N GLN A 138 -4.64 30.64 11.39
CA GLN A 138 -5.71 30.09 12.23
C GLN A 138 -6.80 29.42 11.40
N THR A 139 -7.18 30.00 10.26
CA THR A 139 -8.15 29.44 9.33
C THR A 139 -7.68 28.09 8.77
N TYR A 140 -6.40 28.00 8.40
CA TYR A 140 -5.85 26.75 7.88
C TYR A 140 -5.69 25.69 8.97
N LEU A 141 -5.27 26.07 10.19
CA LEU A 141 -5.23 25.14 11.31
C LEU A 141 -6.62 24.58 11.65
N GLU A 142 -7.66 25.42 11.58
CA GLU A 142 -9.05 24.96 11.73
C GLU A 142 -9.46 23.97 10.63
N GLY A 143 -9.07 24.23 9.38
CA GLY A 143 -9.25 23.30 8.27
C GLY A 143 -8.56 21.95 8.52
N ALA A 144 -7.32 21.97 9.02
CA ALA A 144 -6.59 20.76 9.40
C ALA A 144 -7.33 19.98 10.51
N ARG A 145 -7.85 20.68 11.52
CA ARG A 145 -8.62 20.11 12.62
C ARG A 145 -9.90 19.41 12.15
N ILE A 146 -10.63 20.02 11.23
CA ILE A 146 -11.84 19.43 10.64
C ILE A 146 -11.50 18.10 9.95
N GLU A 147 -10.46 18.06 9.13
CA GLU A 147 -10.05 16.84 8.43
C GLU A 147 -9.52 15.76 9.41
N ALA A 148 -8.79 16.17 10.44
CA ALA A 148 -8.35 15.26 11.49
C ALA A 148 -9.53 14.60 12.22
N ARG A 149 -10.60 15.32 12.49
CA ARG A 149 -11.84 14.76 13.05
C ARG A 149 -12.56 13.82 12.09
N GLN A 150 -12.59 14.13 10.79
CA GLN A 150 -13.21 13.23 9.80
C GLN A 150 -12.50 11.88 9.74
N VAL A 151 -11.17 11.87 9.69
CA VAL A 151 -10.40 10.62 9.69
C VAL A 151 -10.52 9.87 11.01
N ASP A 152 -10.62 10.59 12.13
CA ASP A 152 -10.82 10.00 13.46
C ASP A 152 -12.14 9.22 13.55
N ILE A 153 -13.23 9.80 13.05
CA ILE A 153 -14.55 9.15 12.95
C ILE A 153 -14.45 7.90 12.06
N MET A 154 -13.81 8.01 10.90
CA MET A 154 -13.66 6.89 9.97
C MET A 154 -12.85 5.74 10.58
N LEU A 155 -11.71 6.03 11.22
CA LEU A 155 -10.87 5.01 11.87
C LEU A 155 -11.58 4.36 13.07
N THR A 156 -12.36 5.13 13.83
CA THR A 156 -13.15 4.60 14.95
C THR A 156 -14.25 3.67 14.44
N ALA A 157 -14.94 4.01 13.35
CA ALA A 157 -15.93 3.15 12.72
C ALA A 157 -15.30 1.85 12.22
N LEU A 158 -14.13 1.92 11.58
CA LEU A 158 -13.39 0.76 11.10
C LEU A 158 -12.93 -0.14 12.25
N GLN A 159 -12.43 0.43 13.36
CA GLN A 159 -12.07 -0.30 14.56
C GLN A 159 -13.27 -1.04 15.17
N ASN A 160 -14.43 -0.39 15.24
CA ASN A 160 -15.65 -1.02 15.75
C ASN A 160 -16.09 -2.20 14.89
N GLU A 161 -15.87 -2.13 13.57
CA GLU A 161 -16.17 -3.23 12.65
C GLU A 161 -15.13 -4.37 12.73
N LYS A 162 -13.84 -4.07 12.77
CA LYS A 162 -12.73 -5.04 12.64
C LYS A 162 -12.09 -5.45 13.97
N GLY A 163 -12.42 -4.79 15.07
CA GLY A 163 -11.82 -5.02 16.37
C GLY A 163 -10.44 -4.39 16.56
N ASN A 164 -9.81 -4.67 17.69
CA ASN A 164 -8.48 -4.13 18.05
C ASN A 164 -7.35 -5.01 17.50
N TYR A 165 -6.17 -4.40 17.29
CA TYR A 165 -4.92 -5.15 17.13
C TYR A 165 -4.67 -5.95 18.42
N LYS A 166 -4.25 -7.20 18.25
CA LYS A 166 -3.88 -8.07 19.36
C LYS A 166 -2.38 -8.14 19.46
N ASP A 167 -1.86 -8.25 20.70
CA ASP A 167 -0.49 -8.67 20.90
C ASP A 167 -0.32 -10.06 20.29
N VAL A 168 0.52 -10.08 19.28
CA VAL A 168 0.83 -11.29 18.57
C VAL A 168 1.92 -12.01 19.33
N GLU A 169 1.64 -13.22 19.80
CA GLU A 169 2.67 -14.04 20.41
C GLU A 169 3.91 -14.18 19.50
N ASP A 170 5.11 -14.25 20.11
CA ASP A 170 6.40 -14.13 19.41
C ASP A 170 6.61 -15.09 18.23
N ASN A 171 5.92 -16.22 18.20
CA ASN A 171 5.99 -17.20 17.10
C ASN A 171 5.38 -16.70 15.79
N GLU A 172 4.42 -15.84 15.86
CA GLU A 172 3.61 -15.38 14.77
C GLU A 172 4.19 -14.10 14.14
N GLY A 173 4.72 -13.16 14.90
CA GLY A 173 5.46 -12.02 14.35
C GLY A 173 6.77 -12.42 13.67
N LYS A 174 7.37 -13.52 14.12
CA LYS A 174 8.44 -14.22 13.37
C LYS A 174 7.93 -14.81 12.06
N LEU A 175 6.65 -15.20 12.00
CA LEU A 175 6.03 -15.70 10.77
C LEU A 175 5.86 -14.59 9.73
N PHE A 176 5.37 -13.40 10.13
CA PHE A 176 5.22 -12.27 9.20
C PHE A 176 6.58 -11.71 8.73
N SER A 177 7.54 -11.54 9.64
CA SER A 177 8.91 -11.18 9.30
C SER A 177 9.57 -12.24 8.41
N LYS A 178 9.24 -13.53 8.59
CA LYS A 178 9.65 -14.62 7.70
C LYS A 178 8.89 -14.59 6.38
N LEU A 179 7.62 -14.23 6.34
CA LEU A 179 6.87 -14.03 5.10
C LEU A 179 7.45 -12.87 4.28
N MET A 180 7.86 -11.80 4.92
CA MET A 180 8.55 -10.71 4.22
C MET A 180 9.95 -11.12 3.77
N LYS A 181 10.68 -11.93 4.55
CA LYS A 181 11.91 -12.61 4.12
C LYS A 181 11.66 -13.74 3.11
N ILE A 182 10.43 -14.26 3.03
CA ILE A 182 10.01 -15.29 2.07
C ILE A 182 9.76 -14.69 0.69
N PHE A 183 9.47 -13.40 0.56
CA PHE A 183 9.67 -12.72 -0.72
C PHE A 183 11.14 -12.76 -1.17
N ASP A 184 12.08 -12.87 -0.22
CA ASP A 184 13.49 -13.15 -0.54
C ASP A 184 13.80 -14.66 -0.67
N ALA A 185 12.99 -15.56 -0.10
CA ALA A 185 13.28 -17.02 -0.05
C ALA A 185 12.02 -17.91 0.05
N LEU A 186 11.16 -17.90 -0.97
CA LEU A 186 10.25 -19.01 -1.38
C LEU A 186 9.73 -20.00 -0.32
N GLN A 187 8.61 -19.76 0.40
CA GLN A 187 7.84 -20.88 0.98
C GLN A 187 6.44 -20.50 1.50
N GLY A 188 5.39 -21.18 1.02
CA GLY A 188 4.00 -20.99 1.40
C GLY A 188 3.62 -21.51 2.79
N ARG A 189 2.84 -20.73 3.52
CA ARG A 189 2.06 -21.13 4.70
C ARG A 189 0.69 -20.46 4.64
N THR A 190 -0.32 -21.14 5.16
CA THR A 190 -1.64 -20.57 5.45
C THR A 190 -1.48 -19.45 6.47
N LEU A 191 -1.85 -18.24 6.11
CA LEU A 191 -1.87 -17.09 7.01
C LEU A 191 -3.17 -17.11 7.80
N ASP A 192 -3.11 -16.84 9.10
CA ASP A 192 -4.31 -16.50 9.85
C ASP A 192 -4.77 -15.11 9.39
N GLU A 193 -5.93 -15.07 8.72
CA GLU A 193 -6.51 -13.86 8.13
C GLU A 193 -6.71 -12.73 9.16
N ASN A 194 -6.95 -13.07 10.42
CA ASN A 194 -7.17 -12.10 11.48
C ASN A 194 -5.98 -11.19 11.78
N TRP A 195 -4.79 -11.51 11.29
CA TRP A 195 -3.55 -10.82 11.59
C TRP A 195 -3.24 -9.65 10.67
N LEU A 196 -3.66 -9.77 9.40
CA LEU A 196 -3.29 -8.84 8.36
C LEU A 196 -4.32 -7.72 8.16
N VAL A 197 -5.45 -7.78 8.88
CA VAL A 197 -6.56 -6.85 8.69
C VAL A 197 -6.16 -5.44 9.13
N TYR A 198 -6.33 -4.47 8.25
CA TYR A 198 -6.24 -3.05 8.59
C TYR A 198 -7.46 -2.66 9.42
N ARG A 199 -7.25 -2.29 10.68
CA ARG A 199 -8.30 -2.00 11.66
C ARG A 199 -8.36 -0.54 12.04
N GLU A 200 -7.21 0.08 12.02
CA GLU A 200 -6.98 1.45 12.45
C GLU A 200 -5.59 1.88 11.98
N ASP A 201 -5.26 3.17 12.04
CA ASP A 201 -3.96 3.67 11.60
C ASP A 201 -3.27 4.47 12.71
N ALA A 202 -2.18 3.91 13.24
CA ALA A 202 -1.45 4.52 14.33
C ALA A 202 -0.73 5.82 13.92
N TYR A 203 -0.25 5.91 12.67
CA TYR A 203 0.41 7.09 12.18
C TYR A 203 -0.58 8.23 11.92
N ILE A 204 -1.74 7.94 11.37
CA ILE A 204 -2.80 8.93 11.19
C ILE A 204 -3.28 9.46 12.54
N ARG A 205 -3.45 8.58 13.56
CA ARG A 205 -3.74 9.01 14.94
C ARG A 205 -2.64 9.93 15.49
N TYR A 206 -1.37 9.59 15.24
CA TYR A 206 -0.25 10.41 15.64
C TYR A 206 -0.29 11.80 14.99
N THR A 207 -0.56 11.89 13.69
CA THR A 207 -0.69 13.17 12.98
C THR A 207 -1.94 13.96 13.38
N THR A 208 -3.01 13.30 13.77
CA THR A 208 -4.18 13.91 14.41
C THR A 208 -3.76 14.61 15.72
N GLY A 209 -2.96 13.94 16.55
CA GLY A 209 -2.38 14.54 17.77
C GLY A 209 -1.52 15.78 17.46
N LEU A 210 -0.68 15.72 16.42
CA LEU A 210 0.13 16.85 15.97
C LEU A 210 -0.75 18.02 15.51
N THR A 211 -1.88 17.75 14.87
CA THR A 211 -2.84 18.76 14.42
C THR A 211 -3.52 19.45 15.59
N TYR A 212 -4.02 18.71 16.57
CA TYR A 212 -4.61 19.28 17.79
C TYR A 212 -3.59 20.07 18.59
N GLU A 213 -2.37 19.57 18.74
CA GLU A 213 -1.27 20.31 19.39
C GLU A 213 -0.99 21.64 18.71
N SER A 214 -0.95 21.66 17.36
CA SER A 214 -0.72 22.88 16.56
C SER A 214 -1.85 23.89 16.70
N ASN A 215 -3.06 23.43 17.03
CA ASN A 215 -4.23 24.26 17.35
C ASN A 215 -4.31 24.70 18.82
N GLY A 216 -3.43 24.22 19.70
CA GLY A 216 -3.48 24.49 21.13
C GLY A 216 -4.47 23.63 21.92
N GLU A 217 -5.05 22.61 21.30
CA GLU A 217 -5.97 21.65 21.91
C GLU A 217 -5.18 20.51 22.56
N PHE A 218 -4.50 20.81 23.68
CA PHE A 218 -3.47 19.93 24.27
C PHE A 218 -4.03 18.65 24.87
N ASP A 219 -5.27 18.66 25.38
CA ASP A 219 -5.88 17.44 25.90
C ASP A 219 -6.36 16.50 24.78
N ASP A 220 -6.94 17.05 23.71
CA ASP A 220 -7.29 16.26 22.51
C ASP A 220 -6.02 15.70 21.85
N ALA A 221 -4.93 16.50 21.80
CA ALA A 221 -3.63 16.04 21.31
C ALA A 221 -3.08 14.88 22.18
N ARG A 222 -3.18 14.99 23.51
CA ARG A 222 -2.81 13.93 24.45
C ARG A 222 -3.55 12.63 24.15
N ILE A 223 -4.87 12.72 23.99
CA ILE A 223 -5.72 11.56 23.70
C ILE A 223 -5.30 10.91 22.39
N ALA A 224 -5.14 11.68 21.31
CA ALA A 224 -4.76 11.17 20.00
C ALA A 224 -3.35 10.53 20.01
N TYR A 225 -2.36 11.15 20.65
CA TYR A 225 -1.03 10.56 20.81
C TYR A 225 -1.05 9.28 21.67
N GLN A 226 -1.86 9.25 22.73
CA GLN A 226 -2.03 8.05 23.57
C GLN A 226 -2.65 6.90 22.80
N GLN A 227 -3.65 7.18 21.97
CA GLN A 227 -4.24 6.17 21.07
C GLN A 227 -3.21 5.64 20.08
N ALA A 228 -2.44 6.54 19.43
CA ALA A 228 -1.36 6.14 18.53
C ALA A 228 -0.32 5.27 19.23
N ALA A 229 0.15 5.68 20.43
CA ALA A 229 1.12 4.95 21.23
C ALA A 229 0.63 3.55 21.62
N ALA A 230 -0.63 3.46 22.05
CA ALA A 230 -1.28 2.20 22.40
C ALA A 230 -1.41 1.27 21.18
N LEU A 231 -1.75 1.81 19.99
CA LEU A 231 -1.83 1.03 18.75
C LEU A 231 -0.48 0.49 18.33
N TYR A 232 0.56 1.34 18.32
CA TYR A 232 1.93 0.90 18.02
C TYR A 232 2.38 -0.21 18.98
N GLU A 233 2.14 -0.03 20.27
CA GLU A 233 2.53 -0.99 21.31
C GLU A 233 1.78 -2.32 21.21
N LYS A 234 0.46 -2.28 20.93
CA LYS A 234 -0.44 -3.43 20.88
C LYS A 234 -0.37 -4.25 19.58
N GLY A 235 0.64 -4.06 18.76
CA GLY A 235 0.88 -4.91 17.59
C GLY A 235 1.03 -4.19 16.25
N TYR A 236 0.54 -2.95 16.10
CA TYR A 236 0.66 -2.21 14.83
C TYR A 236 2.10 -2.07 14.36
N ALA A 237 3.01 -1.61 15.25
CA ALA A 237 4.42 -1.44 14.89
C ALA A 237 5.08 -2.75 14.44
N LYS A 238 4.69 -3.87 15.05
CA LYS A 238 5.18 -5.21 14.70
C LYS A 238 4.58 -5.70 13.38
N GLN A 239 3.26 -5.56 13.20
CA GLN A 239 2.55 -5.96 11.99
C GLN A 239 3.12 -5.27 10.75
N TYR A 240 3.42 -3.97 10.81
CA TYR A 240 3.93 -3.20 9.68
C TYR A 240 5.44 -2.96 9.71
N SER A 241 6.18 -3.69 10.55
CA SER A 241 7.66 -3.66 10.64
C SER A 241 8.25 -2.25 10.84
N LEU A 242 7.68 -1.49 11.79
CA LEU A 242 8.07 -0.10 12.05
C LEU A 242 9.19 0.03 13.10
N GLY A 243 9.37 -0.99 13.94
CA GLY A 243 10.30 -0.97 15.08
C GLY A 243 9.72 -0.28 16.31
N SER A 244 10.50 -0.25 17.41
CA SER A 244 10.04 0.27 18.71
C SER A 244 10.19 1.78 18.88
N LYS A 245 10.98 2.45 18.04
CA LYS A 245 11.27 3.88 18.20
C LYS A 245 10.04 4.76 18.05
N ILE A 246 9.12 4.41 17.13
CA ILE A 246 7.89 5.17 16.93
C ILE A 246 6.92 5.02 18.11
N THR A 247 6.87 3.84 18.72
CA THR A 247 6.10 3.62 19.96
C THR A 247 6.61 4.51 21.09
N ALA A 248 7.94 4.55 21.27
CA ALA A 248 8.56 5.41 22.27
C ALA A 248 8.35 6.91 21.99
N GLN A 249 8.40 7.33 20.71
CA GLN A 249 8.10 8.72 20.32
C GLN A 249 6.63 9.08 20.59
N ALA A 250 5.69 8.21 20.30
CA ALA A 250 4.27 8.46 20.54
C ALA A 250 3.96 8.56 22.06
N TRP A 251 4.55 7.70 22.89
CA TRP A 251 4.48 7.84 24.36
C TRP A 251 5.17 9.12 24.87
N PHE A 252 6.29 9.51 24.28
CA PHE A 252 6.95 10.77 24.59
C PHE A 252 6.03 11.96 24.35
N ASP A 253 5.36 12.00 23.19
CA ASP A 253 4.45 13.09 22.85
C ASP A 253 3.16 13.07 23.71
N THR A 254 2.66 11.88 24.08
CA THR A 254 1.57 11.74 25.06
C THR A 254 1.95 12.40 26.40
N ILE A 255 3.09 12.04 26.96
CA ILE A 255 3.55 12.55 28.26
C ILE A 255 3.84 14.04 28.19
N ARG A 256 4.41 14.51 27.09
CA ARG A 256 4.64 15.94 26.85
C ARG A 256 3.32 16.71 26.84
N MET A 257 2.26 16.14 26.26
CA MET A 257 0.93 16.76 26.27
C MET A 257 0.26 16.69 27.65
N MET A 258 0.44 15.61 28.43
CA MET A 258 -0.02 15.58 29.83
C MET A 258 0.57 16.73 30.64
N LYS A 259 1.87 17.00 30.50
CA LYS A 259 2.53 18.15 31.15
C LYS A 259 1.97 19.49 30.68
N ARG A 260 1.58 19.58 29.39
CA ARG A 260 1.12 20.83 28.79
C ARG A 260 -0.34 21.13 29.07
N ALA A 261 -1.20 20.12 29.08
CA ALA A 261 -2.63 20.25 29.38
C ALA A 261 -2.86 20.58 30.86
N GLY A 262 -1.97 20.12 31.77
CA GLY A 262 -2.13 20.25 33.21
C GLY A 262 -3.14 19.25 33.77
N GLY A 263 -3.15 19.09 35.09
CA GLY A 263 -4.04 18.17 35.79
C GLY A 263 -3.55 16.72 35.88
N PHE A 264 -2.35 16.44 35.33
CA PHE A 264 -1.75 15.11 35.30
C PHE A 264 -0.42 15.02 36.07
N GLU A 265 -0.18 15.95 37.01
CA GLU A 265 1.09 16.10 37.71
C GLU A 265 1.49 14.85 38.51
N ASN A 266 0.52 14.09 39.00
CA ASN A 266 0.73 12.84 39.74
C ASN A 266 0.82 11.60 38.80
N GLU A 267 0.47 11.72 37.54
CA GLU A 267 0.36 10.56 36.62
C GLU A 267 1.50 10.51 35.60
N TRP A 268 1.88 11.66 35.03
CA TRP A 268 2.86 11.68 33.96
C TRP A 268 4.28 11.23 34.41
N PRO A 269 4.75 11.43 35.67
CA PRO A 269 6.07 10.94 36.05
C PRO A 269 6.14 9.41 36.03
N ASP A 270 5.15 8.73 36.63
CA ASP A 270 5.06 7.28 36.66
C ASP A 270 4.95 6.69 35.26
N LEU A 271 4.13 7.34 34.41
CA LEU A 271 4.00 6.94 33.00
C LEU A 271 5.31 7.12 32.23
N ALA A 272 6.06 8.22 32.50
CA ALA A 272 7.35 8.47 31.90
C ALA A 272 8.39 7.42 32.30
N GLU A 273 8.43 7.06 33.59
CA GLU A 273 9.31 5.99 34.08
C GLU A 273 9.00 4.65 33.42
N LYS A 274 7.72 4.31 33.29
CA LYS A 274 7.25 3.05 32.70
C LYS A 274 7.46 2.95 31.18
N LYS A 275 7.32 4.06 30.43
CA LYS A 275 7.24 4.06 28.97
C LYS A 275 8.46 4.64 28.26
N LEU A 276 9.28 5.44 28.92
CA LEU A 276 10.40 6.14 28.30
C LEU A 276 11.74 5.68 28.86
N SER A 277 12.72 5.58 27.97
CA SER A 277 14.13 5.44 28.39
C SER A 277 14.61 6.70 29.14
N GLU A 278 15.68 6.56 29.91
CA GLU A 278 16.31 7.69 30.64
C GLU A 278 16.62 8.85 29.69
N ALA A 279 17.20 8.57 28.52
CA ALA A 279 17.52 9.60 27.52
C ALA A 279 16.27 10.35 27.02
N LEU A 280 15.14 9.70 26.88
CA LEU A 280 13.88 10.36 26.49
C LEU A 280 13.29 11.16 27.66
N ARG A 281 13.42 10.70 28.90
CA ARG A 281 12.99 11.45 30.08
C ARG A 281 13.80 12.74 30.22
N GLU A 282 15.13 12.69 30.05
CA GLU A 282 15.95 13.91 30.02
C GLU A 282 15.51 14.86 28.90
N ARG A 283 15.28 14.34 27.72
CA ARG A 283 14.79 15.13 26.56
C ARG A 283 13.46 15.83 26.81
N LEU A 284 12.60 15.33 27.72
CA LEU A 284 11.34 16.02 28.09
C LEU A 284 11.60 17.43 28.70
N LYS A 285 12.79 17.67 29.24
CA LYS A 285 13.16 18.98 29.81
C LYS A 285 13.35 20.05 28.73
N ASP A 286 13.70 19.66 27.52
CA ASP A 286 13.89 20.55 26.37
C ASP A 286 12.58 21.11 25.82
N PHE A 287 11.44 20.52 26.21
CA PHE A 287 10.11 20.87 25.71
C PHE A 287 9.30 21.62 26.78
N THR A 288 9.47 22.94 26.81
CA THR A 288 8.66 23.85 27.62
C THR A 288 7.51 24.45 26.78
N PRO A 289 6.53 25.13 27.37
CA PRO A 289 5.49 25.85 26.64
C PRO A 289 6.00 26.84 25.58
N ASP A 290 7.18 27.40 25.82
CA ASP A 290 7.81 28.41 24.97
C ASP A 290 8.76 27.81 23.92
N THR A 291 9.02 26.51 23.97
CA THR A 291 9.94 25.83 23.05
C THR A 291 9.38 25.84 21.65
N ALA A 292 10.10 26.42 20.70
CA ALA A 292 9.82 26.30 19.29
C ALA A 292 10.18 24.89 18.83
N GLN A 293 9.43 24.34 17.88
CA GLN A 293 9.60 22.95 17.46
C GLN A 293 9.60 22.83 15.94
N LEU A 294 10.46 21.97 15.45
CA LEU A 294 10.48 21.51 14.07
C LEU A 294 10.02 20.04 14.03
N VAL A 295 8.99 19.74 13.24
CA VAL A 295 8.57 18.38 12.91
C VAL A 295 8.87 18.11 11.45
N VAL A 296 9.83 17.24 11.19
CA VAL A 296 10.20 16.82 9.83
C VAL A 296 9.48 15.52 9.49
N ILE A 297 8.77 15.52 8.37
CA ILE A 297 8.07 14.35 7.81
C ILE A 297 8.69 14.04 6.46
N THR A 298 9.23 12.84 6.30
CA THR A 298 9.76 12.39 5.01
C THR A 298 8.87 11.31 4.41
N HIS A 299 8.47 11.52 3.17
CA HIS A 299 7.73 10.57 2.34
C HIS A 299 8.70 9.91 1.38
N VAL A 300 9.12 8.69 1.66
CA VAL A 300 10.20 7.98 0.96
C VAL A 300 9.65 7.03 -0.10
N GLY A 301 10.20 7.08 -1.30
CA GLY A 301 9.87 6.17 -2.39
C GLY A 301 8.43 6.27 -2.90
N MET A 302 7.97 5.27 -3.61
CA MET A 302 6.59 5.10 -4.07
C MET A 302 6.04 3.75 -3.62
N ILE A 303 4.75 3.68 -3.40
CA ILE A 303 4.06 2.43 -3.09
C ILE A 303 4.31 1.39 -4.20
N PRO A 304 4.42 0.08 -3.89
CA PRO A 304 4.58 -0.94 -4.92
C PRO A 304 3.46 -0.91 -5.94
N LYS A 305 3.79 -1.14 -7.21
CA LYS A 305 2.79 -1.28 -8.27
C LYS A 305 2.12 -2.63 -8.19
N ARG A 306 0.79 -2.62 -8.24
CA ARG A 306 -0.02 -3.82 -8.38
C ARG A 306 0.06 -4.30 -9.82
N LYS A 307 0.49 -5.55 -10.02
CA LYS A 307 0.71 -6.17 -11.32
C LYS A 307 -0.21 -7.36 -11.52
N GLU A 308 -0.29 -7.85 -12.75
CA GLU A 308 -1.06 -9.04 -13.11
C GLU A 308 -0.14 -10.26 -13.23
N MET A 309 -0.54 -11.36 -12.63
CA MET A 309 0.06 -12.67 -12.81
C MET A 309 -0.93 -13.60 -13.52
N ASN A 310 -0.41 -14.38 -14.47
CA ASN A 310 -1.19 -15.36 -15.21
C ASN A 310 -1.01 -16.75 -14.60
N ILE A 311 -2.11 -17.46 -14.48
CA ILE A 311 -2.16 -18.84 -14.02
C ILE A 311 -2.87 -19.66 -15.10
N GLN A 312 -2.28 -20.75 -15.54
CA GLN A 312 -2.92 -21.73 -16.42
C GLN A 312 -3.74 -22.69 -15.53
N LEU A 313 -5.02 -22.81 -15.85
CA LEU A 313 -5.93 -23.76 -15.24
C LEU A 313 -6.15 -24.93 -16.19
N THR A 314 -5.81 -26.15 -15.77
CA THR A 314 -6.04 -27.40 -16.50
C THR A 314 -6.77 -28.40 -15.62
N LEU A 315 -7.26 -29.48 -16.21
CA LEU A 315 -7.92 -30.57 -15.50
C LEU A 315 -7.13 -31.87 -15.66
N ASP A 316 -6.80 -32.49 -14.53
CA ASP A 316 -6.28 -33.85 -14.47
C ASP A 316 -7.47 -34.83 -14.37
N LEU A 317 -7.80 -35.49 -15.50
CA LEU A 317 -8.95 -36.40 -15.59
C LEU A 317 -8.77 -37.67 -14.73
N HIS A 318 -7.53 -38.13 -14.52
CA HIS A 318 -7.26 -39.34 -13.76
C HIS A 318 -7.43 -39.12 -12.25
N GLN A 319 -7.00 -37.97 -11.77
CA GLN A 319 -7.07 -37.62 -10.34
C GLN A 319 -8.31 -36.78 -10.00
N GLN A 320 -9.05 -36.36 -11.00
CA GLN A 320 -10.19 -35.42 -10.87
C GLN A 320 -9.78 -34.13 -10.13
N ASP A 321 -8.60 -33.60 -10.50
CA ASP A 321 -8.03 -32.39 -9.91
C ASP A 321 -8.03 -31.25 -10.92
N LEU A 322 -8.43 -30.05 -10.47
CA LEU A 322 -8.06 -28.79 -11.11
C LEU A 322 -6.59 -28.49 -10.80
N VAL A 323 -5.80 -28.22 -11.84
CA VAL A 323 -4.35 -27.96 -11.70
C VAL A 323 -4.06 -26.54 -12.15
N LEU A 324 -3.53 -25.74 -11.21
CA LEU A 324 -3.13 -24.35 -11.46
C LEU A 324 -1.60 -24.31 -11.57
N ARG A 325 -1.10 -23.70 -12.65
CA ARG A 325 0.33 -23.48 -12.88
C ARG A 325 0.60 -22.03 -13.23
N PRO A 326 1.59 -21.35 -12.60
CA PRO A 326 1.93 -19.98 -12.96
C PRO A 326 2.49 -19.92 -14.38
N PHE A 327 1.95 -19.02 -15.20
CA PHE A 327 2.50 -18.70 -16.51
C PHE A 327 3.34 -17.43 -16.39
N LEU A 328 4.64 -17.62 -16.17
CA LEU A 328 5.58 -16.54 -15.84
C LEU A 328 5.94 -15.71 -17.08
N THR A 329 5.70 -14.40 -17.00
CA THR A 329 5.92 -13.45 -18.11
C THR A 329 6.78 -12.27 -17.68
N GLY A 330 7.33 -11.54 -18.65
CA GLY A 330 8.14 -10.35 -18.41
C GLY A 330 9.63 -10.61 -18.20
N THR A 331 10.31 -9.71 -17.52
CA THR A 331 11.74 -9.77 -17.21
C THR A 331 12.09 -10.95 -16.29
N PRO A 332 13.37 -11.36 -16.22
CA PRO A 332 13.80 -12.41 -15.28
C PRO A 332 13.38 -12.11 -13.82
N GLN A 333 13.49 -10.84 -13.39
CA GLN A 333 13.09 -10.45 -12.05
C GLN A 333 11.56 -10.58 -11.86
N GLU A 334 10.77 -10.11 -12.81
CA GLU A 334 9.30 -10.24 -12.75
C GLU A 334 8.86 -11.70 -12.71
N ARG A 335 9.49 -12.58 -13.46
CA ARG A 335 9.21 -14.02 -13.40
C ARG A 335 9.55 -14.61 -12.04
N LYS A 336 10.68 -14.18 -11.43
CA LYS A 336 11.05 -14.58 -10.06
C LYS A 336 10.01 -14.10 -9.05
N ASP A 337 9.58 -12.85 -9.14
CA ASP A 337 8.56 -12.26 -8.25
C ASP A 337 7.20 -12.98 -8.38
N GLN A 338 6.76 -13.26 -9.62
CA GLN A 338 5.53 -14.02 -9.89
C GLN A 338 5.61 -15.44 -9.32
N SER A 339 6.73 -16.12 -9.51
CA SER A 339 6.94 -17.44 -8.96
C SER A 339 6.89 -17.43 -7.43
N ALA A 340 7.59 -16.47 -6.81
CA ALA A 340 7.60 -16.30 -5.35
C ALA A 340 6.20 -16.04 -4.81
N TRP A 341 5.44 -15.14 -5.45
CA TRP A 341 4.06 -14.84 -5.08
C TRP A 341 3.16 -16.08 -5.20
N PHE A 342 3.23 -16.79 -6.34
CA PHE A 342 2.43 -17.99 -6.55
C PHE A 342 2.68 -19.05 -5.48
N HIS A 343 3.94 -19.31 -5.15
CA HIS A 343 4.28 -20.27 -4.11
C HIS A 343 3.85 -19.83 -2.71
N ALA A 344 4.01 -18.55 -2.40
CA ALA A 344 3.60 -18.03 -1.11
C ALA A 344 2.08 -18.10 -0.90
N MET A 345 1.30 -17.84 -1.96
CA MET A 345 -0.15 -17.64 -1.84
C MET A 345 -0.97 -18.84 -2.29
N TYR A 346 -0.52 -19.58 -3.30
CA TYR A 346 -1.37 -20.55 -3.99
C TYR A 346 -0.84 -21.98 -4.03
N SER A 347 0.42 -22.25 -3.65
CA SER A 347 0.90 -23.62 -3.64
C SER A 347 0.28 -24.42 -2.48
N ASP A 348 0.01 -25.72 -2.71
CA ASP A 348 -0.75 -26.55 -1.78
C ASP A 348 0.01 -26.90 -0.50
N LYS A 349 1.31 -26.71 -0.46
CA LYS A 349 2.11 -27.21 0.65
C LYS A 349 3.30 -26.31 0.93
N GLY A 350 3.35 -25.79 2.15
CA GLY A 350 4.56 -25.21 2.70
C GLY A 350 5.71 -26.25 2.77
N LEU A 351 6.86 -25.87 3.37
CA LEU A 351 8.07 -26.70 3.46
C LEU A 351 7.82 -28.14 3.91
N LEU A 352 6.91 -28.33 4.87
CA LEU A 352 6.53 -29.66 5.36
C LEU A 352 5.82 -30.52 4.28
N GLY A 353 5.03 -29.88 3.42
CA GLY A 353 4.38 -30.56 2.31
C GLY A 353 5.34 -30.91 1.17
N LEU A 354 6.39 -30.14 0.96
CA LEU A 354 7.49 -30.47 0.04
C LEU A 354 8.23 -31.72 0.50
N ILE A 355 8.54 -31.81 1.80
CA ILE A 355 9.21 -32.98 2.38
C ILE A 355 8.33 -34.23 2.24
N SER A 356 7.02 -34.10 2.55
CA SER A 356 6.07 -35.21 2.38
C SER A 356 5.91 -35.65 0.92
N ASN A 357 5.88 -34.74 -0.04
CA ASN A 357 5.82 -35.06 -1.47
C ASN A 357 7.12 -35.66 -1.98
N TYR A 358 8.27 -35.21 -1.47
CA TYR A 358 9.56 -35.81 -1.77
C TYR A 358 9.62 -37.26 -1.28
N GLN A 359 9.16 -37.52 -0.06
CA GLN A 359 9.12 -38.89 0.52
C GLN A 359 8.16 -39.82 -0.23
N SER A 360 7.02 -39.32 -0.73
CA SER A 360 6.00 -40.13 -1.40
C SER A 360 6.20 -40.30 -2.91
N ARG A 361 6.76 -39.30 -3.60
CA ARG A 361 6.85 -39.22 -5.08
C ARG A 361 8.24 -38.87 -5.61
N GLY A 362 9.26 -38.85 -4.74
CA GLY A 362 10.62 -38.46 -5.10
C GLY A 362 10.83 -37.02 -5.49
N LEU A 363 11.96 -36.69 -6.10
CA LEU A 363 12.37 -35.35 -6.46
C LEU A 363 11.38 -34.68 -7.43
N HIS A 364 10.83 -35.41 -8.39
CA HIS A 364 9.85 -34.91 -9.36
C HIS A 364 8.53 -34.49 -8.70
N GLY A 365 8.03 -35.28 -7.75
CA GLY A 365 6.83 -34.97 -6.99
C GLY A 365 7.01 -33.76 -6.06
N ALA A 366 8.20 -33.59 -5.48
CA ALA A 366 8.52 -32.41 -4.68
C ALA A 366 8.58 -31.14 -5.53
N LEU A 367 9.21 -31.21 -6.71
CA LEU A 367 9.31 -30.07 -7.65
C LEU A 367 7.95 -29.72 -8.30
N ASP A 368 7.09 -30.70 -8.52
CA ASP A 368 5.74 -30.48 -9.07
C ASP A 368 4.84 -29.77 -8.03
N GLY A 369 4.98 -30.12 -6.75
CA GLY A 369 4.33 -29.44 -5.63
C GLY A 369 4.78 -27.97 -5.44
N LEU A 370 5.99 -27.63 -5.93
CA LEU A 370 6.50 -26.25 -5.98
C LEU A 370 5.94 -25.42 -7.16
N ARG A 371 5.51 -26.08 -8.22
CA ARG A 371 5.16 -25.44 -9.50
C ARG A 371 3.67 -25.42 -9.81
N SER A 372 2.85 -26.05 -8.99
CA SER A 372 1.42 -26.15 -9.23
C SER A 372 0.63 -26.22 -7.92
N LYS A 373 -0.62 -25.73 -7.98
CA LYS A 373 -1.66 -26.02 -6.99
C LYS A 373 -2.62 -27.02 -7.58
N ARG A 374 -2.98 -28.03 -6.80
CA ARG A 374 -4.01 -29.00 -7.17
C ARG A 374 -5.24 -28.83 -6.27
N VAL A 375 -6.41 -28.83 -6.87
CA VAL A 375 -7.68 -28.72 -6.15
C VAL A 375 -8.55 -29.92 -6.55
N GLY A 376 -8.72 -30.88 -5.63
CA GLY A 376 -9.53 -32.07 -5.86
C GLY A 376 -11.01 -31.72 -6.03
N ILE A 377 -11.59 -32.15 -7.14
CA ILE A 377 -13.02 -31.98 -7.43
C ILE A 377 -13.77 -33.33 -7.48
N GLY A 378 -13.13 -34.42 -7.04
CA GLY A 378 -13.73 -35.75 -6.97
C GLY A 378 -15.11 -35.80 -6.33
N PRO A 379 -15.35 -35.17 -5.15
CA PRO A 379 -16.65 -35.13 -4.50
C PRO A 379 -17.76 -34.50 -5.35
N VAL A 380 -17.41 -33.58 -6.26
CA VAL A 380 -18.35 -32.85 -7.14
C VAL A 380 -18.17 -33.21 -8.60
N TRP A 381 -17.49 -34.31 -8.92
CA TRP A 381 -17.14 -34.71 -10.28
C TRP A 381 -18.37 -34.85 -11.17
N LYS A 382 -19.43 -35.54 -10.69
CA LYS A 382 -20.68 -35.68 -11.45
C LYS A 382 -21.32 -34.33 -11.82
N LEU A 383 -21.23 -33.36 -10.92
CA LEU A 383 -21.68 -31.98 -11.19
C LEU A 383 -20.78 -31.34 -12.26
N ALA A 384 -19.47 -31.49 -12.16
CA ALA A 384 -18.50 -30.98 -13.13
C ALA A 384 -18.76 -31.55 -14.55
N GLU A 385 -19.05 -32.85 -14.66
CA GLU A 385 -19.48 -33.48 -15.93
C GLU A 385 -20.81 -32.93 -16.45
N SER A 386 -21.80 -32.75 -15.58
CA SER A 386 -23.12 -32.23 -15.97
C SER A 386 -23.07 -30.81 -16.56
N ILE A 387 -22.10 -30.00 -16.14
CA ILE A 387 -21.86 -28.64 -16.66
C ILE A 387 -20.78 -28.60 -17.75
N LYS A 388 -20.34 -29.74 -18.26
CA LYS A 388 -19.30 -29.87 -19.31
C LYS A 388 -17.96 -29.25 -18.97
N LEU A 389 -17.58 -29.21 -17.69
CA LEU A 389 -16.30 -28.65 -17.22
C LEU A 389 -15.09 -29.38 -17.83
N PRO A 390 -15.06 -30.73 -17.94
CA PRO A 390 -13.96 -31.45 -18.58
C PRO A 390 -13.74 -31.01 -20.04
N GLN A 391 -14.81 -30.77 -20.78
CA GLN A 391 -14.77 -30.30 -22.17
C GLN A 391 -14.25 -28.85 -22.23
N ALA A 392 -14.74 -27.97 -21.35
CA ALA A 392 -14.35 -26.57 -21.28
C ALA A 392 -12.85 -26.37 -20.96
N LEU A 393 -12.24 -27.30 -20.21
CA LEU A 393 -10.82 -27.28 -19.84
C LEU A 393 -9.95 -28.22 -20.68
N SER A 394 -10.51 -28.87 -21.71
CA SER A 394 -9.76 -29.73 -22.62
C SER A 394 -8.77 -28.93 -23.47
N GLY A 395 -7.62 -29.51 -23.77
CA GLY A 395 -6.58 -28.89 -24.59
C GLY A 395 -5.69 -27.89 -23.80
N LEU A 396 -5.75 -26.61 -24.15
CA LEU A 396 -4.90 -25.57 -23.54
C LEU A 396 -5.34 -25.15 -22.13
N GLY A 397 -6.54 -25.59 -21.68
CA GLY A 397 -7.13 -25.13 -20.43
C GLY A 397 -7.61 -23.68 -20.48
N ALA A 398 -7.79 -23.05 -19.32
CA ALA A 398 -8.20 -21.67 -19.20
C ALA A 398 -7.07 -20.81 -18.58
N ARG A 399 -6.98 -19.55 -19.02
CA ARG A 399 -6.09 -18.55 -18.40
C ARG A 399 -6.83 -17.86 -17.27
N VAL A 400 -6.28 -17.92 -16.08
CA VAL A 400 -6.76 -17.22 -14.89
C VAL A 400 -5.81 -16.08 -14.57
N THR A 401 -6.32 -14.90 -14.24
CA THR A 401 -5.51 -13.74 -13.92
C THR A 401 -5.77 -13.27 -12.50
N VAL A 402 -4.70 -13.07 -11.73
CA VAL A 402 -4.74 -12.58 -10.35
C VAL A 402 -3.77 -11.42 -10.15
N PRO A 403 -4.08 -10.48 -9.24
CA PRO A 403 -3.14 -9.42 -8.93
C PRO A 403 -2.01 -9.90 -8.01
N TYR A 404 -0.84 -9.25 -8.10
CA TYR A 404 0.28 -9.43 -7.20
C TYR A 404 1.07 -8.15 -7.04
N TYR A 405 1.88 -8.04 -5.98
CA TYR A 405 2.86 -6.97 -5.82
C TYR A 405 4.28 -7.49 -6.05
N SER A 406 5.06 -6.73 -6.82
CA SER A 406 6.51 -6.93 -6.87
C SER A 406 7.13 -6.34 -5.60
N PRO A 407 8.10 -7.02 -4.96
CA PRO A 407 8.89 -6.43 -3.90
C PRO A 407 9.56 -5.14 -4.37
N HIS A 408 9.57 -4.13 -3.53
CA HIS A 408 10.19 -2.84 -3.84
C HIS A 408 11.47 -2.64 -3.00
N PRO A 409 12.57 -2.18 -3.61
CA PRO A 409 13.88 -2.10 -2.92
C PRO A 409 14.03 -0.93 -1.94
N ASP A 410 13.01 -0.09 -1.74
CA ASP A 410 13.11 1.14 -0.94
C ASP A 410 13.32 0.93 0.56
N HIS A 411 13.17 -0.31 1.07
CA HIS A 411 13.40 -0.64 2.47
C HIS A 411 14.86 -0.52 2.93
N PHE A 412 15.79 -0.30 2.00
CA PHE A 412 17.22 -0.10 2.28
C PHE A 412 17.65 1.36 2.31
N LEU A 413 16.72 2.29 2.46
CA LEU A 413 17.00 3.72 2.50
C LEU A 413 17.12 4.21 3.94
N GLN A 414 18.14 5.03 4.21
CA GLN A 414 18.34 5.74 5.45
C GLN A 414 18.41 7.24 5.17
N THR A 415 17.58 8.01 5.87
CA THR A 415 17.59 9.47 5.82
C THR A 415 18.24 10.04 7.08
N ASP A 416 19.29 10.78 6.87
CA ASP A 416 19.95 11.58 7.90
C ASP A 416 19.43 13.03 7.81
N LEU A 417 19.33 13.67 8.97
CA LEU A 417 18.84 15.03 9.16
C LEU A 417 19.92 15.89 9.80
N TRP A 418 20.15 17.07 9.26
CA TRP A 418 21.01 18.12 9.87
C TRP A 418 20.18 19.37 10.09
N LEU A 419 20.44 20.02 11.22
CA LEU A 419 19.93 21.34 11.56
C LEU A 419 21.12 22.25 11.83
N ASP A 420 21.26 23.34 11.07
CA ASP A 420 22.36 24.30 11.16
C ASP A 420 23.74 23.62 11.10
N GLY A 421 23.89 22.64 10.23
CA GLY A 421 25.10 21.85 10.05
C GLY A 421 25.33 20.76 11.11
N GLN A 422 24.52 20.68 12.16
CA GLN A 422 24.62 19.65 13.19
C GLN A 422 23.73 18.45 12.88
N LYS A 423 24.32 17.25 12.87
CA LYS A 423 23.59 16.01 12.64
C LYS A 423 22.64 15.73 13.80
N GLN A 424 21.39 15.51 13.48
CA GLN A 424 20.32 15.17 14.41
C GLN A 424 20.16 13.65 14.55
N GLN A 425 19.29 13.22 15.50
CA GLN A 425 18.89 11.84 15.61
C GLN A 425 18.28 11.33 14.30
N PRO A 426 18.46 10.05 13.96
CA PRO A 426 17.91 9.49 12.73
C PRO A 426 16.39 9.62 12.65
N MET A 427 15.87 9.79 11.44
CA MET A 427 14.44 9.75 11.19
C MET A 427 13.81 8.45 11.70
N ILE A 428 12.65 8.54 12.32
CA ILE A 428 11.91 7.41 12.89
C ILE A 428 10.88 6.95 11.87
N LYS A 429 10.97 5.69 11.44
CA LYS A 429 9.95 5.08 10.57
C LYS A 429 8.62 5.03 11.32
N ALA A 430 7.63 5.74 10.80
CA ALA A 430 6.32 5.91 11.43
C ALA A 430 5.20 5.14 10.72
N GLU A 431 5.33 4.95 9.39
CA GLU A 431 4.35 4.21 8.60
C GLU A 431 5.00 3.49 7.42
N SER A 432 4.37 2.40 6.97
CA SER A 432 4.78 1.65 5.78
C SER A 432 3.57 1.32 4.90
N LEU A 433 3.28 2.23 3.94
CA LEU A 433 2.18 2.01 3.01
C LEU A 433 2.41 0.81 2.10
N ALA A 434 3.67 0.48 1.84
CA ALA A 434 4.02 -0.73 1.12
C ALA A 434 3.59 -2.00 1.87
N GLN A 435 3.73 -2.02 3.20
CA GLN A 435 3.28 -3.13 4.04
C GLN A 435 1.75 -3.18 4.12
N LEU A 436 1.09 -2.02 4.26
CA LEU A 436 -0.37 -1.92 4.22
C LEU A 436 -0.92 -2.51 2.91
N ALA A 437 -0.42 -2.06 1.77
CA ALA A 437 -0.84 -2.54 0.45
C ALA A 437 -0.59 -4.04 0.26
N LEU A 438 0.59 -4.52 0.69
CA LEU A 438 0.95 -5.93 0.58
C LEU A 438 0.02 -6.79 1.43
N GLN A 439 -0.23 -6.41 2.68
CA GLN A 439 -1.08 -7.19 3.59
C GLN A 439 -2.52 -7.24 3.10
N GLU A 440 -3.06 -6.15 2.60
CA GLU A 440 -4.40 -6.14 2.02
C GLU A 440 -4.51 -7.07 0.81
N GLN A 441 -3.49 -7.09 -0.05
CA GLN A 441 -3.43 -8.03 -1.17
C GLN A 441 -3.32 -9.48 -0.70
N LEU A 442 -2.55 -9.75 0.37
CA LEU A 442 -2.42 -11.10 0.94
C LEU A 442 -3.76 -11.60 1.49
N LEU A 443 -4.51 -10.75 2.20
CA LEU A 443 -5.87 -11.07 2.68
C LEU A 443 -6.85 -11.34 1.54
N GLY A 444 -6.76 -10.55 0.45
CA GLY A 444 -7.64 -10.68 -0.70
C GLY A 444 -7.28 -11.85 -1.62
N ALA A 445 -6.07 -12.42 -1.54
CA ALA A 445 -5.51 -13.31 -2.56
C ALA A 445 -6.33 -14.58 -2.81
N ASP A 446 -6.84 -15.24 -1.75
CA ASP A 446 -7.69 -16.43 -1.90
C ASP A 446 -9.05 -16.08 -2.53
N LYS A 447 -9.66 -14.99 -2.11
CA LYS A 447 -10.89 -14.48 -2.71
C LYS A 447 -10.69 -14.08 -4.18
N ASP A 448 -9.61 -13.38 -4.48
CA ASP A 448 -9.25 -12.98 -5.85
C ASP A 448 -9.08 -14.21 -6.75
N LEU A 449 -8.40 -15.25 -6.25
CA LEU A 449 -8.24 -16.51 -6.98
C LEU A 449 -9.57 -17.22 -7.20
N LYS A 450 -10.38 -17.40 -6.16
CA LYS A 450 -11.72 -18.06 -6.27
C LYS A 450 -12.63 -17.34 -7.25
N MET A 451 -12.67 -16.01 -7.20
CA MET A 451 -13.46 -15.19 -8.13
C MET A 451 -12.92 -15.27 -9.56
N ALA A 452 -11.60 -15.28 -9.74
CA ALA A 452 -10.97 -15.44 -11.05
C ALA A 452 -11.25 -16.83 -11.64
N LEU A 453 -11.15 -17.88 -10.84
CA LEU A 453 -11.52 -19.25 -11.24
C LEU A 453 -12.99 -19.33 -11.66
N ALA A 454 -13.91 -18.84 -10.83
CA ALA A 454 -15.35 -18.85 -11.13
C ALA A 454 -15.66 -18.09 -12.42
N ARG A 455 -15.04 -16.93 -12.64
CA ARG A 455 -15.20 -16.13 -13.86
C ARG A 455 -14.73 -16.87 -15.10
N GLU A 456 -13.53 -17.43 -15.09
CA GLU A 456 -12.95 -18.07 -16.26
C GLU A 456 -13.65 -19.41 -16.57
N LEU A 457 -14.06 -20.17 -15.56
CA LEU A 457 -14.88 -21.37 -15.75
C LEU A 457 -16.25 -21.02 -16.35
N SER A 458 -16.91 -19.96 -15.86
CA SER A 458 -18.20 -19.52 -16.42
C SER A 458 -18.07 -19.11 -17.89
N LYS A 459 -17.00 -18.40 -18.27
CA LYS A 459 -16.73 -18.05 -19.68
C LYS A 459 -16.46 -19.28 -20.52
N SER A 460 -15.61 -20.20 -20.06
CA SER A 460 -15.27 -21.42 -20.79
C SER A 460 -16.50 -22.29 -21.01
N MET A 461 -17.38 -22.45 -20.02
CA MET A 461 -18.63 -23.18 -20.14
C MET A 461 -19.61 -22.50 -21.11
N ALA A 462 -19.69 -21.17 -21.08
CA ALA A 462 -20.53 -20.44 -22.05
C ALA A 462 -20.05 -20.65 -23.49
N CYS A 463 -18.75 -20.77 -23.74
CA CYS A 463 -18.19 -21.10 -25.04
C CYS A 463 -18.62 -22.48 -25.55
N GLU A 464 -18.75 -23.49 -24.66
CA GLU A 464 -19.16 -24.84 -25.00
C GLU A 464 -20.62 -24.95 -25.50
N LEU A 465 -21.41 -23.89 -25.30
CA LEU A 465 -22.79 -23.82 -25.84
C LEU A 465 -22.84 -23.43 -27.34
N LEU A 466 -21.71 -23.06 -27.94
CA LEU A 466 -21.64 -22.68 -29.34
C LEU A 466 -21.72 -23.92 -30.27
N PRO A 467 -22.35 -23.80 -31.46
CA PRO A 467 -22.67 -24.95 -32.29
C PRO A 467 -21.49 -25.55 -33.09
N HIS A 468 -20.34 -24.86 -33.12
CA HIS A 468 -19.17 -25.27 -33.92
C HIS A 468 -17.88 -25.27 -33.15
N VAL A 469 -17.05 -26.32 -33.29
CA VAL A 469 -15.75 -26.48 -32.61
C VAL A 469 -14.83 -25.28 -32.84
N LEU A 470 -14.78 -24.70 -34.03
CA LEU A 470 -14.00 -23.50 -34.33
C LEU A 470 -14.52 -22.28 -33.58
N ALA A 471 -15.83 -22.13 -33.42
CA ALA A 471 -16.44 -21.06 -32.65
C ALA A 471 -16.15 -21.21 -31.14
N ILE A 472 -16.20 -22.43 -30.62
CA ILE A 472 -15.82 -22.76 -29.23
C ILE A 472 -14.36 -22.33 -28.96
N LYS A 473 -13.43 -22.78 -29.79
CA LYS A 473 -11.99 -22.44 -29.62
C LYS A 473 -11.73 -20.95 -29.78
N ALA A 474 -12.37 -20.29 -30.74
CA ALA A 474 -12.26 -18.84 -30.88
C ALA A 474 -12.80 -18.09 -29.66
N CYS A 475 -13.94 -18.52 -29.10
CA CYS A 475 -14.53 -18.00 -27.89
C CYS A 475 -13.60 -18.17 -26.68
N GLN A 476 -12.99 -19.34 -26.48
CA GLN A 476 -12.05 -19.63 -25.41
C GLN A 476 -10.79 -18.75 -25.51
N VAL A 477 -10.23 -18.60 -26.72
CA VAL A 477 -9.07 -17.72 -26.95
C VAL A 477 -9.42 -16.27 -26.66
N LEU A 478 -10.57 -15.77 -27.14
CA LEU A 478 -11.03 -14.42 -26.84
C LEU A 478 -11.26 -14.23 -25.34
N GLY A 479 -11.89 -15.19 -24.66
CA GLY A 479 -12.08 -15.17 -23.22
C GLY A 479 -10.76 -15.05 -22.45
N ALA A 480 -9.73 -15.81 -22.86
CA ALA A 480 -8.42 -15.75 -22.27
C ALA A 480 -7.72 -14.40 -22.48
N VAL A 481 -7.92 -13.75 -23.65
CA VAL A 481 -7.32 -12.43 -23.96
C VAL A 481 -7.99 -11.32 -23.15
N ILE A 482 -9.29 -11.41 -22.88
CA ILE A 482 -10.05 -10.37 -22.16
C ILE A 482 -9.89 -10.50 -20.62
N SER A 483 -9.37 -11.62 -20.13
CA SER A 483 -9.17 -11.81 -18.69
C SER A 483 -8.15 -10.82 -18.14
N GLN A 484 -8.57 -10.02 -17.17
CA GLN A 484 -7.72 -9.00 -16.52
C GLN A 484 -7.90 -9.04 -15.00
N ALA A 485 -6.79 -8.91 -14.28
CA ALA A 485 -6.80 -8.73 -12.84
C ALA A 485 -7.02 -7.26 -12.44
N GLU A 486 -7.39 -7.01 -11.19
CA GLU A 486 -7.42 -5.67 -10.63
C GLU A 486 -5.98 -5.20 -10.34
N THR A 487 -5.50 -4.27 -11.15
CA THR A 487 -4.13 -3.73 -11.03
C THR A 487 -4.09 -2.26 -10.66
N ARG A 488 -5.25 -1.63 -10.42
CA ARG A 488 -5.32 -0.23 -10.00
C ARG A 488 -4.95 -0.13 -8.53
N ASN A 489 -4.15 0.88 -8.18
CA ASN A 489 -3.84 1.33 -6.83
C ASN A 489 -3.34 2.78 -6.90
N TRP A 490 -3.35 3.50 -5.81
CA TRP A 490 -2.89 4.89 -5.72
C TRP A 490 -1.36 4.97 -5.78
N LEU A 491 -0.79 5.07 -7.00
CA LEU A 491 0.64 4.91 -7.27
C LEU A 491 1.54 6.00 -6.69
N THR A 492 1.04 7.22 -6.56
CA THR A 492 1.84 8.35 -6.07
C THR A 492 2.05 8.35 -4.56
N LEU A 493 1.36 7.48 -3.80
CA LEU A 493 1.61 7.27 -2.37
C LEU A 493 3.07 6.91 -2.10
N PRO A 494 3.65 7.31 -0.95
CA PRO A 494 4.99 6.90 -0.57
C PRO A 494 5.04 5.41 -0.19
N HIS A 495 6.24 4.85 -0.27
CA HIS A 495 6.52 3.52 0.27
C HIS A 495 6.52 3.53 1.80
N THR A 496 7.21 4.53 2.38
CA THR A 496 7.41 4.65 3.82
C THR A 496 7.31 6.12 4.23
N ILE A 497 6.76 6.37 5.41
CA ILE A 497 6.77 7.68 6.05
C ILE A 497 7.64 7.60 7.30
N SER A 498 8.51 8.61 7.48
CA SER A 498 9.30 8.75 8.69
C SER A 498 9.11 10.14 9.29
N VAL A 499 9.26 10.25 10.59
CA VAL A 499 9.06 11.48 11.35
C VAL A 499 10.24 11.72 12.30
N GLN A 500 10.56 13.00 12.51
CA GLN A 500 11.46 13.44 13.57
C GLN A 500 10.97 14.76 14.14
N ARG A 501 10.95 14.86 15.47
CA ARG A 501 10.59 16.07 16.19
C ARG A 501 11.84 16.62 16.90
N ILE A 502 12.12 17.90 16.73
CA ILE A 502 13.31 18.57 17.26
C ILE A 502 12.88 19.84 17.97
N PRO A 503 13.32 20.08 19.23
CA PRO A 503 13.23 21.40 19.85
C PRO A 503 14.25 22.32 19.17
N VAL A 504 13.84 23.54 18.84
CA VAL A 504 14.68 24.52 18.17
C VAL A 504 14.60 25.88 18.89
N THR A 505 15.62 26.70 18.76
CA THR A 505 15.55 28.10 19.18
C THR A 505 14.65 28.88 18.22
N PRO A 506 13.92 29.91 18.68
CA PRO A 506 13.23 30.79 17.76
C PRO A 506 14.21 31.49 16.81
N GLY A 507 13.89 31.53 15.51
CA GLY A 507 14.74 32.14 14.50
C GLY A 507 14.74 31.41 13.17
N LYS A 508 15.73 31.74 12.35
CA LYS A 508 15.98 31.10 11.05
C LYS A 508 16.93 29.93 11.22
N HIS A 509 16.63 28.84 10.53
CA HIS A 509 17.41 27.61 10.57
C HIS A 509 17.54 27.03 9.16
N ILE A 510 18.65 26.31 8.93
CA ILE A 510 18.89 25.55 7.70
C ILE A 510 18.69 24.06 8.01
N VAL A 511 17.74 23.45 7.32
CA VAL A 511 17.43 22.02 7.43
C VAL A 511 17.95 21.30 6.20
N ARG A 512 18.87 20.37 6.37
CA ARG A 512 19.38 19.51 5.30
C ARG A 512 18.99 18.07 5.53
N LEU A 513 18.44 17.43 4.51
CA LEU A 513 18.13 16.02 4.47
C LEU A 513 19.00 15.31 3.43
N SER A 514 19.59 14.19 3.81
CA SER A 514 20.36 13.35 2.88
C SER A 514 19.95 11.90 3.06
N THR A 515 19.39 11.32 2.01
CA THR A 515 18.98 9.91 1.97
C THR A 515 20.01 9.11 1.20
N ARG A 516 20.44 7.99 1.75
CA ARG A 516 21.43 7.09 1.17
C ARG A 516 20.91 5.66 1.14
N ARG A 517 21.40 4.89 0.18
CA ARG A 517 21.19 3.44 0.14
C ARG A 517 22.09 2.77 1.17
N THR A 518 21.53 1.95 2.06
CA THR A 518 22.29 1.24 3.09
C THR A 518 23.29 0.23 2.52
N ASN A 519 22.97 -0.38 1.36
CA ASN A 519 23.77 -1.44 0.76
C ASN A 519 25.06 -0.94 0.10
N ASN A 520 25.03 0.22 -0.57
CA ASN A 520 26.19 0.76 -1.32
C ASN A 520 26.56 2.18 -0.91
N ARG A 521 25.90 2.73 0.11
CA ARG A 521 26.08 4.12 0.61
C ARG A 521 25.96 5.21 -0.47
N GLY A 522 25.46 4.87 -1.66
CA GLY A 522 25.22 5.84 -2.73
C GLY A 522 24.15 6.85 -2.33
N LEU A 523 24.38 8.12 -2.69
CA LEU A 523 23.38 9.18 -2.51
C LEU A 523 22.12 8.83 -3.31
N TYR A 524 20.98 8.90 -2.65
CA TYR A 524 19.68 8.66 -3.26
C TYR A 524 18.90 9.95 -3.45
N HIS A 525 18.95 10.84 -2.44
CA HIS A 525 18.25 12.12 -2.44
C HIS A 525 18.95 13.09 -1.49
N GLU A 526 18.99 14.36 -1.85
CA GLU A 526 19.45 15.43 -0.96
C GLU A 526 18.59 16.67 -1.17
N SER A 527 18.28 17.35 -0.07
CA SER A 527 17.57 18.63 -0.07
C SER A 527 18.07 19.51 1.08
N GLU A 528 18.00 20.82 0.86
CA GLU A 528 18.27 21.85 1.87
C GLU A 528 17.16 22.89 1.80
N GLN A 529 16.66 23.33 2.95
CA GLN A 529 15.56 24.29 3.06
C GLN A 529 15.81 25.24 4.23
N ASP A 530 15.55 26.52 3.99
CA ASP A 530 15.50 27.55 5.03
C ASP A 530 14.12 27.55 5.68
N ILE A 531 14.09 27.58 7.00
CA ILE A 531 12.85 27.70 7.77
C ILE A 531 12.96 28.82 8.79
N GLU A 532 11.84 29.41 9.17
CA GLU A 532 11.74 30.34 10.28
C GLU A 532 10.74 29.82 11.31
N VAL A 533 11.18 29.70 12.56
CA VAL A 533 10.35 29.17 13.65
C VAL A 533 10.17 30.25 14.72
N LYS A 534 8.93 30.54 15.08
CA LYS A 534 8.59 31.50 16.15
C LYS A 534 8.48 30.77 17.49
N LYS A 535 8.71 31.52 18.56
CA LYS A 535 8.62 31.04 19.96
C LYS A 535 7.26 30.32 20.18
N GLY A 536 7.31 29.11 20.75
CA GLY A 536 6.15 28.30 21.07
C GLY A 536 5.40 27.69 19.85
N ASN A 537 5.85 27.98 18.63
CA ASN A 537 5.23 27.43 17.43
C ASN A 537 5.83 26.08 17.02
N ILE A 538 5.01 25.31 16.32
CA ILE A 538 5.41 24.10 15.60
C ILE A 538 5.46 24.43 14.12
N VAL A 539 6.59 24.15 13.48
CA VAL A 539 6.76 24.18 12.03
C VAL A 539 6.83 22.75 11.53
N ILE A 540 5.98 22.42 10.55
CA ILE A 540 5.98 21.12 9.88
C ILE A 540 6.72 21.29 8.56
N LEU A 541 7.79 20.53 8.38
CA LEU A 541 8.55 20.43 7.14
C LEU A 541 8.28 19.06 6.50
N ARG A 542 7.76 19.07 5.27
CA ARG A 542 7.52 17.86 4.51
C ARG A 542 8.50 17.73 3.36
N GLU A 543 9.15 16.58 3.23
CA GLU A 543 10.03 16.28 2.10
C GLU A 543 9.64 14.99 1.40
N ARG A 544 9.54 15.03 0.06
CA ARG A 544 9.36 13.85 -0.78
C ARG A 544 10.73 13.33 -1.23
N VAL A 545 11.09 12.15 -0.74
CA VAL A 545 12.36 11.49 -1.06
C VAL A 545 12.16 10.51 -2.22
N LEU A 546 12.62 10.88 -3.40
CA LEU A 546 12.61 10.06 -4.61
C LEU A 546 14.05 9.94 -5.17
N PRO A 547 14.34 8.93 -6.01
CA PRO A 547 15.66 8.85 -6.64
C PRO A 547 15.99 10.15 -7.37
N SER A 548 17.18 10.70 -7.14
CA SER A 548 17.62 11.86 -7.94
C SER A 548 17.77 11.46 -9.40
N ALA A 549 17.56 12.38 -10.33
CA ALA A 549 17.72 12.14 -11.76
C ALA A 549 19.15 11.64 -12.10
N ALA A 550 20.16 12.10 -11.34
CA ALA A 550 21.55 11.63 -11.46
C ALA A 550 21.75 10.17 -10.99
N ALA A 551 20.94 9.68 -10.05
CA ALA A 551 21.01 8.30 -9.56
C ALA A 551 20.30 7.31 -10.50
N GLY A 552 19.37 7.78 -11.34
CA GLY A 552 18.67 6.95 -12.33
C GLY A 552 19.52 6.54 -13.53
N VAL A 553 20.54 7.32 -13.86
CA VAL A 553 21.45 7.01 -14.98
C VAL A 553 22.40 5.85 -14.65
N THR A 554 22.71 5.64 -13.36
CA THR A 554 23.60 4.55 -12.92
C THR A 554 22.88 3.19 -12.81
N THR A 555 21.55 3.15 -12.76
CA THR A 555 20.78 1.91 -12.65
C THR A 555 20.43 1.27 -14.01
N ALA A 556 20.59 1.99 -15.12
CA ALA A 556 20.33 1.47 -16.47
C ALA A 556 21.55 0.75 -17.09
N VAL A 557 22.74 0.85 -16.49
CA VAL A 557 24.00 0.30 -17.06
C VAL A 557 24.44 -1.01 -16.42
N ASN A 558 23.82 -1.44 -15.30
CA ASN A 558 24.20 -2.69 -14.61
C ASN A 558 23.10 -3.78 -14.66
N THR A 559 22.44 -3.94 -15.81
CA THR A 559 21.66 -5.14 -16.10
C THR A 559 22.31 -5.86 -17.28
N PHE A 560 23.38 -6.57 -17.00
CA PHE A 560 23.79 -7.74 -17.75
C PHE A 560 23.62 -9.00 -16.92
#